data_d0d5e1127c85b89a7a7767d5b3003284
#
_entry.id   d0d5e1127c85b89a7a7767d5b3003284
#
_cell.length_a   1.000
_cell.length_b   1.000
_cell.length_c   1.000
_cell.angle_alpha   90.00
_cell.angle_beta   90.00
_cell.angle_gamma   90.00
#
_symmetry.space_group_name_H-M   'P 1'
#
loop_
_entity.id
_entity.type
_entity.pdbx_description
1 polymer ?
#
loop_
_entity_poly.entity_id
_entity_poly.type
_entity_poly.pdbx_seq_one_letter_code
_entity_poly.pdbx_strand_id
1 'polypeptide(L)'
;MRLNNPGSILYRAAIFLSFFCAGAVYAGDQPTDSTNSSVSAGFLFDEFKLTLEAGERTEAAGPFFYSEKREDDETLAFPPFFSNYRDLIIDSSEYDILYPLLTYEHYTDEWRWQFCQLLSFAGGRQPDDFKTRQFTLFPIYFQQRSLDTNLDYTAVVPFYGHLQNRLFRDKIFFVMFPIYGQSQKRDVITDNYFYPFVHVRNGDGLHGWQVWPIVGSEHKDVTTQTNGFGDVATIPGHDQSFLFWPFWLKQNSGIGTDDPEKFRASIPLFVKDRSPLRDQTSVLWPFFTWVDERGLKYHEWEGPWPFVIFARGEGKTTSRVWPVFSQSRNPIQESDSYIWPLYRYKHYRVNPLDQYRTTVLFYIYVNVLEKNTETGTHSQRVGMLPFFTWNHDFNGNERLQVFAPFEVILPTNRGILRNWSPLWSLWRAERNPQAGADSESLLWNLYRREASPHHKKISLLFGLFQYQRDEGNHRTRLFYVTISQTHTDGK
;
A
#
# COMPACT_ATOMS: atom_id res chain seq x y z
N MET A 1 -4.23 4.11 -38.93
CA MET A 1 -4.92 5.27 -38.38
C MET A 1 -4.14 5.65 -37.11
N ARG A 2 -3.30 6.68 -37.16
CA ARG A 2 -2.45 7.11 -36.04
C ARG A 2 -3.36 7.82 -35.03
N LEU A 3 -3.65 7.20 -33.91
CA LEU A 3 -4.26 7.86 -32.78
C LEU A 3 -3.22 8.80 -32.16
N ASN A 4 -3.52 10.08 -32.19
CA ASN A 4 -2.70 11.11 -31.55
C ASN A 4 -2.56 10.81 -30.05
N ASN A 5 -1.33 10.76 -29.60
CA ASN A 5 -0.94 10.54 -28.22
C ASN A 5 -1.59 11.62 -27.33
N PRO A 6 -2.47 11.29 -26.38
CA PRO A 6 -3.15 12.28 -25.54
C PRO A 6 -2.19 13.12 -24.69
N GLY A 7 -0.97 12.62 -24.43
CA GLY A 7 0.09 13.38 -23.77
C GLY A 7 0.49 14.66 -24.49
N SER A 8 0.30 14.75 -25.83
CA SER A 8 0.65 15.95 -26.58
C SER A 8 -0.30 17.14 -26.38
N ILE A 9 -1.54 16.88 -25.96
CA ILE A 9 -2.54 17.93 -25.70
C ILE A 9 -2.33 18.51 -24.30
N LEU A 10 -2.03 17.67 -23.31
CA LEU A 10 -1.73 18.11 -21.95
C LEU A 10 -0.39 18.85 -21.86
N TYR A 11 0.61 18.40 -22.64
CA TYR A 11 1.90 19.09 -22.71
C TYR A 11 1.77 20.49 -23.33
N ARG A 12 0.88 20.67 -24.31
CA ARG A 12 0.59 21.99 -24.89
C ARG A 12 -0.19 22.90 -23.96
N ALA A 13 -1.06 22.38 -23.09
CA ALA A 13 -1.74 23.15 -22.07
C ALA A 13 -0.78 23.61 -20.96
N ALA A 14 0.16 22.75 -20.55
CA ALA A 14 1.19 23.10 -19.57
C ALA A 14 2.17 24.16 -20.12
N ILE A 15 2.53 24.09 -21.41
CA ILE A 15 3.36 25.11 -22.07
C ILE A 15 2.62 26.46 -22.16
N PHE A 16 1.29 26.48 -22.31
CA PHE A 16 0.53 27.73 -22.34
C PHE A 16 0.48 28.42 -20.96
N LEU A 17 0.46 27.65 -19.85
CA LEU A 17 0.59 28.22 -18.50
C LEU A 17 2.01 28.72 -18.20
N SER A 18 3.04 28.06 -18.72
CA SER A 18 4.44 28.48 -18.53
C SER A 18 4.77 29.78 -19.28
N PHE A 19 4.06 30.10 -20.37
CA PHE A 19 4.26 31.36 -21.10
C PHE A 19 3.70 32.59 -20.35
N PHE A 20 2.75 32.41 -19.43
CA PHE A 20 2.22 33.53 -18.64
C PHE A 20 3.15 33.96 -17.47
N CYS A 21 4.02 33.04 -17.03
CA CYS A 21 5.04 33.35 -16.01
C CYS A 21 6.38 33.83 -16.58
N ALA A 22 6.64 33.62 -17.88
CA ALA A 22 7.91 33.99 -18.53
C ALA A 22 8.01 35.47 -18.98
N GLY A 23 6.97 36.28 -18.76
CA GLY A 23 6.91 37.68 -19.21
C GLY A 23 7.65 38.71 -18.35
N ALA A 24 8.35 38.34 -17.31
CA ALA A 24 8.88 39.29 -16.35
C ALA A 24 10.40 39.28 -16.13
N VAL A 25 11.18 38.56 -16.90
CA VAL A 25 12.67 38.60 -16.74
C VAL A 25 13.35 38.56 -18.13
N TYR A 26 13.42 39.72 -18.77
CA TYR A 26 14.46 40.01 -19.75
C TYR A 26 15.23 41.24 -19.29
N ALA A 27 16.35 41.03 -18.61
CA ALA A 27 17.39 42.02 -18.44
C ALA A 27 18.73 41.31 -18.25
N GLY A 28 19.56 41.35 -19.30
CA GLY A 28 21.01 41.43 -19.22
C GLY A 28 21.80 40.15 -19.00
N ASP A 29 22.27 39.55 -20.11
CA ASP A 29 23.42 38.63 -20.14
C ASP A 29 24.68 39.27 -19.52
N GLN A 30 25.26 38.58 -18.53
CA GLN A 30 26.70 38.43 -18.31
C GLN A 30 26.98 37.10 -17.64
N PRO A 31 27.93 36.30 -18.07
CA PRO A 31 28.29 35.02 -17.46
C PRO A 31 29.20 35.25 -16.27
N THR A 32 28.69 35.09 -15.06
CA THR A 32 29.53 35.01 -13.85
C THR A 32 29.06 33.93 -12.93
N ASP A 33 30.02 33.11 -12.54
CA ASP A 33 30.09 32.18 -11.41
C ASP A 33 28.77 31.73 -10.76
N SER A 34 28.59 30.42 -10.75
CA SER A 34 27.49 29.68 -10.12
C SER A 34 27.46 29.83 -8.60
N THR A 35 27.08 30.99 -8.10
CA THR A 35 26.49 31.11 -6.76
C THR A 35 24.98 30.85 -6.94
N ASN A 36 24.49 29.68 -6.50
CA ASN A 36 23.09 29.30 -6.46
C ASN A 36 22.29 30.32 -5.62
N SER A 37 21.88 31.42 -6.22
CA SER A 37 20.94 32.34 -5.60
C SER A 37 19.54 31.79 -5.84
N SER A 38 18.96 31.10 -4.84
CA SER A 38 17.56 30.71 -4.89
C SER A 38 16.69 31.95 -5.16
N VAL A 39 15.96 31.88 -6.28
CA VAL A 39 15.04 32.97 -6.64
C VAL A 39 13.82 32.88 -5.74
N SER A 40 13.51 33.93 -5.00
CA SER A 40 12.35 33.97 -4.12
C SER A 40 11.60 35.27 -4.27
N ALA A 41 10.35 35.19 -4.67
CA ALA A 41 9.33 36.24 -4.61
C ALA A 41 8.21 35.83 -3.61
N GLY A 42 8.59 35.10 -2.57
CA GLY A 42 7.71 34.67 -1.49
C GLY A 42 6.57 33.79 -1.98
N PHE A 43 5.32 34.10 -1.63
CA PHE A 43 4.15 33.36 -2.00
C PHE A 43 3.95 33.24 -3.53
N LEU A 44 4.36 34.24 -4.29
CA LEU A 44 4.18 34.21 -5.75
C LEU A 44 5.12 33.22 -6.44
N PHE A 45 6.35 33.13 -5.95
CA PHE A 45 7.35 32.20 -6.47
C PHE A 45 8.44 31.98 -5.43
N ASP A 46 8.69 30.73 -5.04
CA ASP A 46 9.76 30.38 -4.11
C ASP A 46 10.45 29.09 -4.56
N GLU A 47 11.77 29.10 -4.53
CA GLU A 47 12.62 27.96 -4.86
C GLU A 47 13.48 27.63 -3.64
N PHE A 48 13.49 26.37 -3.25
CA PHE A 48 14.21 25.90 -2.07
C PHE A 48 14.63 24.44 -2.18
N LYS A 49 15.66 24.09 -1.41
CA LYS A 49 16.14 22.72 -1.30
C LYS A 49 15.25 21.91 -0.37
N LEU A 50 15.05 20.62 -0.70
CA LEU A 50 14.36 19.69 0.17
C LEU A 50 15.20 19.44 1.43
N THR A 51 14.53 19.31 2.58
CA THR A 51 15.20 19.14 3.87
C THR A 51 15.55 17.69 4.16
N LEU A 52 14.66 16.77 3.81
CA LEU A 52 14.80 15.35 4.18
C LEU A 52 15.59 14.52 3.17
N GLU A 53 15.60 14.95 1.92
CA GLU A 53 16.20 14.26 0.78
C GLU A 53 16.94 15.25 -0.11
N ALA A 54 17.87 14.77 -0.92
CA ALA A 54 18.51 15.61 -1.93
C ALA A 54 17.51 15.98 -3.03
N GLY A 55 17.38 17.26 -3.34
CA GLY A 55 16.45 17.74 -4.36
C GLY A 55 16.04 19.18 -4.14
N GLU A 56 15.26 19.68 -5.10
CA GLU A 56 14.78 21.06 -5.13
C GLU A 56 13.26 21.09 -5.33
N ARG A 57 12.64 22.07 -4.72
CA ARG A 57 11.22 22.31 -4.87
C ARG A 57 10.99 23.77 -5.23
N THR A 58 10.22 23.98 -6.28
CA THR A 58 9.72 25.28 -6.72
C THR A 58 8.23 25.35 -6.41
N GLU A 59 7.80 26.41 -5.75
CA GLU A 59 6.39 26.68 -5.47
C GLU A 59 5.96 27.98 -6.13
N ALA A 60 4.72 28.04 -6.65
CA ALA A 60 4.08 29.26 -7.13
C ALA A 60 2.67 29.38 -6.55
N ALA A 61 2.30 30.57 -6.09
CA ALA A 61 1.13 30.81 -5.26
C ALA A 61 1.10 29.89 -4.01
N GLY A 62 2.23 29.81 -3.31
CA GLY A 62 2.44 28.87 -2.22
C GLY A 62 2.37 27.42 -2.71
N PRO A 63 1.79 26.49 -1.93
CA PRO A 63 1.72 25.08 -2.28
C PRO A 63 0.63 24.73 -3.30
N PHE A 64 -0.10 25.72 -3.85
CA PHE A 64 -1.16 25.48 -4.84
C PHE A 64 -0.61 25.07 -6.21
N PHE A 65 0.61 25.43 -6.51
CA PHE A 65 1.35 24.92 -7.67
C PHE A 65 2.77 24.64 -7.24
N TYR A 66 3.26 23.40 -7.48
CA TYR A 66 4.64 23.09 -7.19
C TYR A 66 5.25 22.11 -8.19
N SER A 67 6.57 22.24 -8.35
CA SER A 67 7.43 21.28 -9.02
C SER A 67 8.50 20.84 -8.04
N GLU A 68 8.69 19.53 -7.91
CA GLU A 68 9.70 18.92 -7.05
C GLU A 68 10.58 18.01 -7.90
N LYS A 69 11.88 18.19 -7.80
CA LYS A 69 12.88 17.42 -8.52
C LYS A 69 13.81 16.77 -7.53
N ARG A 70 13.95 15.47 -7.64
CA ARG A 70 14.93 14.65 -6.93
C ARG A 70 15.82 13.97 -7.94
N GLU A 71 16.84 13.26 -7.47
CA GLU A 71 17.74 12.51 -8.35
C GLU A 71 16.98 11.43 -9.15
N ASP A 72 16.05 10.75 -8.50
CA ASP A 72 15.36 9.58 -9.01
C ASP A 72 13.94 9.86 -9.52
N ASP A 73 13.33 11.00 -9.15
CA ASP A 73 11.95 11.32 -9.48
C ASP A 73 11.66 12.81 -9.67
N GLU A 74 10.61 13.08 -10.42
CA GLU A 74 10.07 14.42 -10.62
C GLU A 74 8.57 14.43 -10.33
N THR A 75 8.11 15.48 -9.66
CA THR A 75 6.70 15.74 -9.39
C THR A 75 6.31 17.13 -9.88
N LEU A 76 5.21 17.24 -10.60
CA LEU A 76 4.54 18.50 -10.92
C LEU A 76 3.12 18.42 -10.41
N ALA A 77 2.66 19.38 -9.62
CA ALA A 77 1.32 19.34 -9.06
C ALA A 77 0.63 20.71 -9.02
N PHE A 78 -0.68 20.65 -9.22
CA PHE A 78 -1.64 21.73 -9.00
C PHE A 78 -2.77 21.22 -8.10
N PRO A 79 -2.47 21.03 -6.80
CA PRO A 79 -3.44 20.49 -5.84
C PRO A 79 -4.73 21.30 -5.76
N PRO A 80 -5.91 20.65 -5.63
CA PRO A 80 -6.17 19.21 -5.70
C PRO A 80 -6.47 18.71 -7.11
N PHE A 81 -6.34 19.57 -8.14
CA PHE A 81 -6.91 19.34 -9.47
C PHE A 81 -6.07 18.39 -10.31
N PHE A 82 -4.75 18.49 -10.20
CA PHE A 82 -3.84 17.72 -11.06
C PHE A 82 -2.51 17.45 -10.37
N SER A 83 -1.95 16.27 -10.58
CA SER A 83 -0.54 16.00 -10.34
C SER A 83 0.03 15.03 -11.35
N ASN A 84 1.32 15.18 -11.62
CA ASN A 84 2.13 14.25 -12.39
C ASN A 84 3.36 13.87 -11.58
N TYR A 85 3.54 12.57 -11.37
CA TYR A 85 4.73 11.98 -10.76
C TYR A 85 5.44 11.16 -11.82
N ARG A 86 6.74 11.28 -11.92
CA ARG A 86 7.59 10.53 -12.83
C ARG A 86 8.77 9.94 -12.09
N ASP A 87 8.91 8.63 -12.15
CA ASP A 87 10.09 7.92 -11.67
C ASP A 87 11.05 7.75 -12.86
N LEU A 88 12.29 8.24 -12.70
CA LEU A 88 13.28 8.29 -13.76
C LEU A 88 14.07 6.97 -13.87
N ILE A 89 14.09 6.17 -12.79
CA ILE A 89 14.83 4.90 -12.76
C ILE A 89 14.05 3.82 -13.52
N ILE A 90 12.75 3.70 -13.23
CA ILE A 90 11.91 2.64 -13.78
C ILE A 90 11.04 3.08 -14.95
N ASP A 91 11.26 4.30 -15.47
CA ASP A 91 10.47 4.94 -16.55
C ASP A 91 8.96 4.80 -16.34
N SER A 92 8.51 5.18 -15.15
CA SER A 92 7.09 5.18 -14.83
C SER A 92 6.56 6.60 -14.63
N SER A 93 5.30 6.81 -14.97
CA SER A 93 4.61 8.07 -14.73
C SER A 93 3.18 7.83 -14.22
N GLU A 94 2.76 8.66 -13.28
CA GLU A 94 1.43 8.65 -12.68
C GLU A 94 0.84 10.06 -12.78
N TYR A 95 -0.34 10.14 -13.36
CA TYR A 95 -1.12 11.37 -13.49
C TYR A 95 -2.40 11.24 -12.69
N ASP A 96 -2.61 12.14 -11.74
CA ASP A 96 -3.85 12.24 -10.98
C ASP A 96 -4.67 13.44 -11.46
N ILE A 97 -5.96 13.24 -11.62
CA ILE A 97 -6.92 14.31 -11.85
C ILE A 97 -7.98 14.23 -10.77
N LEU A 98 -8.05 15.25 -9.91
CA LEU A 98 -8.95 15.29 -8.74
C LEU A 98 -8.85 13.99 -7.93
N TYR A 99 -7.62 13.55 -7.58
CA TYR A 99 -7.42 12.30 -6.85
C TYR A 99 -8.41 12.13 -5.69
N PRO A 100 -9.09 11.00 -5.53
CA PRO A 100 -8.91 9.70 -6.22
C PRO A 100 -9.86 9.46 -7.43
N LEU A 101 -10.42 10.50 -8.06
CA LEU A 101 -11.42 10.33 -9.12
C LEU A 101 -10.82 9.66 -10.36
N LEU A 102 -9.70 10.16 -10.85
CA LEU A 102 -9.06 9.62 -12.04
C LEU A 102 -7.55 9.59 -11.86
N THR A 103 -6.98 8.39 -12.04
CA THR A 103 -5.53 8.17 -12.06
C THR A 103 -5.15 7.47 -13.37
N TYR A 104 -4.13 7.98 -14.02
CA TYR A 104 -3.49 7.33 -15.17
C TYR A 104 -2.06 6.97 -14.79
N GLU A 105 -1.74 5.71 -14.93
CA GLU A 105 -0.39 5.18 -14.70
C GLU A 105 0.19 4.67 -16.01
N HIS A 106 1.46 4.92 -16.21
CA HIS A 106 2.22 4.41 -17.34
C HIS A 106 3.53 3.85 -16.80
N TYR A 107 3.84 2.63 -17.19
CA TYR A 107 5.06 1.93 -16.80
C TYR A 107 5.64 1.26 -18.05
N THR A 108 6.78 1.72 -18.53
CA THR A 108 7.39 1.29 -19.78
C THR A 108 6.40 1.31 -20.97
N ASP A 109 5.92 0.16 -21.40
CA ASP A 109 4.91 0.01 -22.47
C ASP A 109 3.50 -0.31 -21.93
N GLU A 110 3.32 -0.44 -20.61
CA GLU A 110 2.02 -0.69 -19.98
C GLU A 110 1.37 0.61 -19.53
N TRP A 111 0.05 0.68 -19.63
CA TRP A 111 -0.73 1.82 -19.17
C TRP A 111 -1.99 1.35 -18.45
N ARG A 112 -2.43 2.14 -17.46
CA ARG A 112 -3.63 1.89 -16.66
C ARG A 112 -4.35 3.18 -16.34
N TRP A 113 -5.65 3.20 -16.60
CA TRP A 113 -6.58 4.20 -16.11
C TRP A 113 -7.36 3.63 -14.94
N GLN A 114 -7.52 4.40 -13.89
CA GLN A 114 -8.34 4.04 -12.72
C GLN A 114 -9.38 5.10 -12.47
N PHE A 115 -10.63 4.69 -12.30
CA PHE A 115 -11.75 5.56 -11.98
C PHE A 115 -12.21 5.30 -10.55
N CYS A 116 -12.16 6.31 -9.66
CA CYS A 116 -12.47 6.20 -8.23
C CYS A 116 -11.75 5.03 -7.53
N GLN A 117 -10.60 4.58 -8.04
CA GLN A 117 -9.87 3.38 -7.59
C GLN A 117 -10.70 2.06 -7.66
N LEU A 118 -11.86 2.06 -8.32
CA LEU A 118 -12.79 0.92 -8.43
C LEU A 118 -12.81 0.30 -9.82
N LEU A 119 -12.88 1.12 -10.86
CA LEU A 119 -12.88 0.67 -12.24
C LEU A 119 -11.49 0.89 -12.83
N SER A 120 -10.98 -0.08 -13.55
CA SER A 120 -9.69 0.06 -14.20
C SER A 120 -9.71 -0.38 -15.66
N PHE A 121 -9.03 0.40 -16.49
CA PHE A 121 -8.71 0.09 -17.88
C PHE A 121 -7.20 -0.04 -17.96
N ALA A 122 -6.72 -1.18 -18.41
CA ALA A 122 -5.29 -1.41 -18.53
C ALA A 122 -4.96 -2.02 -19.89
N GLY A 123 -3.79 -1.70 -20.39
CA GLY A 123 -3.32 -2.24 -21.67
C GLY A 123 -1.82 -2.00 -21.84
N GLY A 124 -1.27 -2.49 -22.95
CA GLY A 124 0.14 -2.33 -23.28
C GLY A 124 0.83 -3.64 -23.57
N ARG A 125 2.16 -3.63 -23.53
CA ARG A 125 3.02 -4.80 -23.71
C ARG A 125 3.60 -5.21 -22.38
N GLN A 126 3.73 -6.52 -22.16
CA GLN A 126 4.37 -7.03 -20.94
C GLN A 126 5.86 -6.67 -20.95
N PRO A 127 6.42 -6.26 -19.78
CA PRO A 127 7.86 -5.93 -19.68
C PRO A 127 8.77 -7.12 -20.03
N ASP A 128 8.37 -8.34 -19.69
CA ASP A 128 9.13 -9.57 -19.94
C ASP A 128 8.93 -10.12 -21.36
N ASP A 129 7.88 -9.68 -22.06
CA ASP A 129 7.59 -10.06 -23.44
C ASP A 129 7.03 -8.88 -24.24
N PHE A 130 7.92 -8.07 -24.81
CA PHE A 130 7.60 -6.89 -25.64
C PHE A 130 6.68 -7.18 -26.85
N LYS A 131 6.44 -8.45 -27.14
CA LYS A 131 5.60 -8.88 -28.25
C LYS A 131 4.16 -9.15 -27.85
N THR A 132 3.89 -9.23 -26.54
CA THR A 132 2.55 -9.47 -26.00
C THR A 132 1.87 -8.15 -25.64
N ARG A 133 0.70 -7.90 -26.24
CA ARG A 133 -0.15 -6.74 -25.95
C ARG A 133 -1.36 -7.17 -25.14
N GLN A 134 -1.66 -6.43 -24.09
CA GLN A 134 -2.82 -6.65 -23.23
C GLN A 134 -3.75 -5.45 -23.25
N PHE A 135 -5.05 -5.72 -23.14
CA PHE A 135 -6.07 -4.73 -22.88
C PHE A 135 -7.09 -5.30 -21.89
N THR A 136 -7.39 -4.55 -20.83
CA THR A 136 -8.33 -4.95 -19.78
C THR A 136 -9.26 -3.79 -19.46
N LEU A 137 -10.55 -4.04 -19.54
CA LEU A 137 -11.63 -3.22 -18.97
C LEU A 137 -12.24 -4.03 -17.82
N PHE A 138 -11.66 -3.90 -16.63
CA PHE A 138 -12.12 -4.68 -15.47
C PHE A 138 -13.47 -4.18 -14.94
N PRO A 139 -14.43 -5.07 -14.63
CA PRO A 139 -14.37 -6.54 -14.72
C PRO A 139 -14.96 -7.14 -16.01
N ILE A 140 -15.22 -6.36 -17.04
CA ILE A 140 -16.11 -6.73 -18.16
C ILE A 140 -15.35 -7.35 -19.35
N TYR A 141 -14.20 -6.80 -19.72
CA TYR A 141 -13.50 -7.18 -20.95
C TYR A 141 -12.01 -7.41 -20.73
N PHE A 142 -11.50 -8.50 -21.29
CA PHE A 142 -10.09 -8.90 -21.22
C PHE A 142 -9.63 -9.36 -22.59
N GLN A 143 -8.49 -8.87 -23.03
CA GLN A 143 -7.87 -9.24 -24.30
C GLN A 143 -6.35 -9.34 -24.15
N GLN A 144 -5.76 -10.35 -24.79
CA GLN A 144 -4.33 -10.47 -24.99
C GLN A 144 -4.04 -10.90 -26.42
N ARG A 145 -2.98 -10.35 -27.00
CA ARG A 145 -2.44 -10.71 -28.30
C ARG A 145 -0.94 -10.88 -28.18
N SER A 146 -0.43 -12.05 -28.51
CA SER A 146 0.98 -12.42 -28.44
C SER A 146 1.48 -12.90 -29.82
N LEU A 147 2.78 -13.02 -30.02
CA LEU A 147 3.34 -13.74 -31.15
C LEU A 147 3.10 -15.25 -31.07
N ASP A 148 3.07 -15.79 -29.86
CA ASP A 148 2.57 -17.13 -29.62
C ASP A 148 1.05 -17.10 -29.56
N THR A 149 0.40 -17.53 -30.63
CA THR A 149 -1.06 -17.56 -30.75
C THR A 149 -1.73 -18.42 -29.68
N ASN A 150 -1.00 -19.36 -29.04
CA ASN A 150 -1.51 -20.15 -27.92
C ASN A 150 -1.77 -19.29 -26.68
N LEU A 151 -1.12 -18.13 -26.56
CA LEU A 151 -1.30 -17.18 -25.47
C LEU A 151 -2.36 -16.11 -25.74
N ASP A 152 -2.94 -16.11 -26.95
CA ASP A 152 -4.00 -15.17 -27.32
C ASP A 152 -5.30 -15.53 -26.62
N TYR A 153 -5.95 -14.51 -26.10
CA TYR A 153 -7.29 -14.69 -25.54
C TYR A 153 -8.16 -13.45 -25.70
N THR A 154 -9.45 -13.67 -25.64
CA THR A 154 -10.47 -12.63 -25.53
C THR A 154 -11.58 -13.12 -24.60
N ALA A 155 -12.02 -12.27 -23.68
CA ALA A 155 -13.12 -12.58 -22.79
C ALA A 155 -14.03 -11.36 -22.62
N VAL A 156 -15.33 -11.59 -22.71
CA VAL A 156 -16.40 -10.61 -22.45
C VAL A 156 -17.30 -11.18 -21.36
N VAL A 157 -17.09 -10.75 -20.15
CA VAL A 157 -17.85 -11.22 -18.97
C VAL A 157 -19.25 -10.59 -18.99
N PRO A 158 -20.32 -11.36 -18.77
CA PRO A 158 -20.37 -12.78 -18.46
C PRO A 158 -20.54 -13.72 -19.68
N PHE A 159 -20.52 -13.22 -20.91
CA PHE A 159 -21.02 -13.91 -22.09
C PHE A 159 -20.12 -15.05 -22.59
N TYR A 160 -18.86 -14.70 -22.87
CA TYR A 160 -17.90 -15.65 -23.40
C TYR A 160 -16.47 -15.24 -23.06
N GLY A 161 -15.63 -16.19 -22.70
CA GLY A 161 -14.24 -15.88 -22.44
C GLY A 161 -13.33 -17.10 -22.42
N HIS A 162 -12.11 -16.84 -22.91
CA HIS A 162 -10.95 -17.65 -22.70
C HIS A 162 -9.87 -16.77 -22.12
N LEU A 163 -9.32 -17.09 -20.95
CA LEU A 163 -8.27 -16.35 -20.27
C LEU A 163 -7.10 -17.30 -19.99
N GLN A 164 -5.89 -16.77 -20.07
CA GLN A 164 -4.66 -17.52 -19.73
C GLN A 164 -3.84 -16.71 -18.72
N ASN A 165 -3.30 -17.41 -17.71
CA ASN A 165 -2.47 -16.84 -16.65
C ASN A 165 -3.12 -15.62 -15.97
N ARG A 166 -4.44 -15.68 -15.75
CA ARG A 166 -5.22 -14.62 -15.12
C ARG A 166 -6.05 -15.15 -13.96
N LEU A 167 -6.35 -14.26 -13.00
CA LEU A 167 -7.17 -14.57 -11.83
C LEU A 167 -6.67 -15.80 -11.03
N PHE A 168 -5.34 -15.92 -10.90
CA PHE A 168 -4.67 -17.04 -10.21
C PHE A 168 -4.96 -18.43 -10.79
N ARG A 169 -5.31 -18.50 -12.07
CA ARG A 169 -5.53 -19.72 -12.85
C ARG A 169 -4.69 -19.71 -14.11
N ASP A 170 -4.27 -20.90 -14.54
CA ASP A 170 -3.49 -21.07 -15.76
C ASP A 170 -4.38 -20.87 -16.99
N LYS A 171 -5.59 -21.46 -16.95
CA LYS A 171 -6.61 -21.26 -17.98
C LYS A 171 -7.99 -21.09 -17.36
N ILE A 172 -8.80 -20.24 -17.94
CA ILE A 172 -10.22 -20.08 -17.62
C ILE A 172 -10.97 -20.02 -18.94
N PHE A 173 -12.01 -20.83 -19.07
CA PHE A 173 -12.96 -20.79 -20.16
C PHE A 173 -14.36 -20.64 -19.58
N PHE A 174 -15.21 -19.81 -20.15
CA PHE A 174 -16.60 -19.71 -19.74
C PHE A 174 -17.52 -19.33 -20.90
N VAL A 175 -18.76 -19.77 -20.80
CA VAL A 175 -19.84 -19.42 -21.71
C VAL A 175 -21.07 -19.06 -20.86
N MET A 176 -21.58 -17.86 -21.05
CA MET A 176 -22.75 -17.34 -20.30
C MET A 176 -22.59 -17.56 -18.78
N PHE A 177 -21.43 -17.14 -18.22
CA PHE A 177 -21.22 -17.28 -16.78
C PHE A 177 -22.38 -16.64 -15.99
N PRO A 178 -22.97 -17.34 -15.02
CA PRO A 178 -22.48 -18.52 -14.32
C PRO A 178 -22.97 -19.88 -14.86
N ILE A 179 -23.52 -19.96 -16.08
CA ILE A 179 -24.09 -21.23 -16.60
C ILE A 179 -23.01 -22.29 -16.77
N TYR A 180 -21.92 -21.95 -17.48
CA TYR A 180 -20.79 -22.84 -17.65
C TYR A 180 -19.46 -22.11 -17.51
N GLY A 181 -18.51 -22.76 -16.83
CA GLY A 181 -17.14 -22.30 -16.74
C GLY A 181 -16.18 -23.44 -16.41
N GLN A 182 -15.05 -23.46 -17.10
CA GLN A 182 -13.95 -24.39 -16.84
C GLN A 182 -12.74 -23.59 -16.36
N SER A 183 -12.07 -24.04 -15.34
CA SER A 183 -10.81 -23.47 -14.92
C SER A 183 -9.76 -24.56 -14.73
N GLN A 184 -8.54 -24.26 -15.14
CA GLN A 184 -7.37 -25.11 -14.94
C GLN A 184 -6.38 -24.40 -14.04
N LYS A 185 -5.88 -25.15 -13.05
CA LYS A 185 -4.74 -24.72 -12.25
C LYS A 185 -3.77 -25.87 -12.17
N ARG A 186 -2.59 -25.71 -12.76
CA ARG A 186 -1.65 -26.80 -13.01
C ARG A 186 -2.37 -27.92 -13.80
N ASP A 187 -2.33 -29.15 -13.30
CA ASP A 187 -2.96 -30.31 -13.95
C ASP A 187 -4.40 -30.55 -13.51
N VAL A 188 -4.94 -29.73 -12.59
CA VAL A 188 -6.32 -29.87 -12.12
C VAL A 188 -7.26 -29.03 -12.97
N ILE A 189 -8.22 -29.70 -13.60
CA ILE A 189 -9.33 -29.08 -14.34
C ILE A 189 -10.58 -29.10 -13.47
N THR A 190 -11.26 -27.97 -13.41
CA THR A 190 -12.54 -27.81 -12.71
C THR A 190 -13.59 -27.34 -13.72
N ASP A 191 -14.58 -28.17 -13.99
CA ASP A 191 -15.76 -27.84 -14.77
C ASP A 191 -16.88 -27.38 -13.83
N ASN A 192 -17.42 -26.20 -14.07
CA ASN A 192 -18.49 -25.60 -13.28
C ASN A 192 -19.74 -25.47 -14.13
N TYR A 193 -20.87 -25.95 -13.59
CA TYR A 193 -22.18 -25.85 -14.19
C TYR A 193 -23.10 -25.09 -13.23
N PHE A 194 -23.70 -24.01 -13.69
CA PHE A 194 -24.51 -23.12 -12.84
C PHE A 194 -23.76 -22.74 -11.55
N TYR A 195 -22.55 -22.16 -11.74
CA TYR A 195 -21.71 -21.75 -10.59
C TYR A 195 -22.49 -20.94 -9.55
N PRO A 196 -22.39 -21.27 -8.26
CA PRO A 196 -21.46 -22.21 -7.64
C PRO A 196 -22.02 -23.61 -7.39
N PHE A 197 -23.14 -23.98 -8.00
CA PHE A 197 -23.93 -25.13 -7.56
C PHE A 197 -23.34 -26.50 -7.95
N VAL A 198 -22.91 -26.64 -9.18
CA VAL A 198 -22.37 -27.93 -9.65
C VAL A 198 -20.97 -27.78 -10.16
N HIS A 199 -20.05 -28.57 -9.66
CA HIS A 199 -18.73 -28.69 -10.27
C HIS A 199 -18.17 -30.12 -10.24
N VAL A 200 -17.29 -30.36 -11.19
CA VAL A 200 -16.50 -31.59 -11.30
C VAL A 200 -15.03 -31.20 -11.41
N ARG A 201 -14.18 -31.89 -10.66
CA ARG A 201 -12.73 -31.61 -10.60
C ARG A 201 -11.95 -32.89 -10.87
N ASN A 202 -10.97 -32.80 -11.78
CA ASN A 202 -10.12 -33.91 -12.13
C ASN A 202 -8.70 -33.45 -12.41
N GLY A 203 -7.71 -34.27 -12.05
CA GLY A 203 -6.30 -34.05 -12.38
C GLY A 203 -5.37 -34.05 -11.17
N ASP A 204 -4.09 -34.35 -11.37
CA ASP A 204 -3.06 -34.44 -10.32
C ASP A 204 -3.49 -35.34 -9.14
N GLY A 205 -4.03 -36.57 -9.46
CA GLY A 205 -4.56 -37.49 -8.45
C GLY A 205 -5.80 -36.98 -7.71
N LEU A 206 -6.42 -35.92 -8.17
CA LEU A 206 -7.64 -35.36 -7.60
C LEU A 206 -8.84 -35.75 -8.44
N HIS A 207 -9.87 -36.27 -7.77
CA HIS A 207 -11.18 -36.54 -8.32
C HIS A 207 -12.25 -36.02 -7.37
N GLY A 208 -13.09 -35.12 -7.85
CA GLY A 208 -14.11 -34.52 -7.01
C GLY A 208 -15.35 -34.10 -7.81
N TRP A 209 -16.47 -34.07 -7.14
CA TRP A 209 -17.71 -33.52 -7.67
C TRP A 209 -18.57 -32.95 -6.54
N GLN A 210 -19.41 -32.00 -6.86
CA GLN A 210 -20.44 -31.52 -5.93
C GLN A 210 -21.70 -31.07 -6.65
N VAL A 211 -22.81 -31.21 -5.93
CA VAL A 211 -24.08 -30.50 -6.17
C VAL A 211 -24.38 -29.67 -4.91
N TRP A 212 -23.81 -28.49 -4.86
CA TRP A 212 -23.93 -27.61 -3.72
C TRP A 212 -25.33 -26.97 -3.66
N PRO A 213 -25.97 -26.82 -2.49
CA PRO A 213 -25.47 -27.18 -1.15
C PRO A 213 -25.81 -28.60 -0.69
N ILE A 214 -26.23 -29.49 -1.57
CA ILE A 214 -26.83 -30.78 -1.21
C ILE A 214 -25.77 -31.83 -0.85
N VAL A 215 -24.86 -32.14 -1.76
CA VAL A 215 -23.89 -33.18 -1.57
C VAL A 215 -22.61 -32.92 -2.38
N GLY A 216 -21.50 -33.39 -1.87
CA GLY A 216 -20.23 -33.37 -2.59
C GLY A 216 -19.22 -34.35 -2.01
N SER A 217 -18.33 -34.81 -2.87
CA SER A 217 -17.21 -35.68 -2.51
C SER A 217 -16.00 -35.35 -3.35
N GLU A 218 -14.84 -35.26 -2.70
CA GLU A 218 -13.57 -35.06 -3.35
C GLU A 218 -12.49 -35.90 -2.68
N HIS A 219 -11.67 -36.52 -3.50
CA HIS A 219 -10.51 -37.30 -3.11
C HIS A 219 -9.28 -36.82 -3.84
N LYS A 220 -8.17 -36.69 -3.13
CA LYS A 220 -6.87 -36.39 -3.71
C LYS A 220 -5.82 -37.31 -3.15
N ASP A 221 -5.10 -37.98 -4.04
CA ASP A 221 -3.92 -38.75 -3.72
C ASP A 221 -2.75 -37.89 -3.27
N VAL A 222 -1.81 -38.48 -2.57
CA VAL A 222 -0.51 -37.87 -2.29
C VAL A 222 0.27 -37.79 -3.59
N THR A 223 0.67 -36.58 -3.99
CA THR A 223 1.45 -36.36 -5.20
C THR A 223 2.76 -35.65 -4.89
N THR A 224 3.70 -35.65 -5.82
CA THR A 224 4.98 -34.98 -5.69
C THR A 224 5.08 -33.89 -6.75
N GLN A 225 5.63 -32.74 -6.40
CA GLN A 225 5.89 -31.66 -7.33
C GLN A 225 7.34 -31.23 -7.25
N THR A 226 7.97 -31.09 -8.40
CA THR A 226 9.31 -30.52 -8.50
C THR A 226 9.20 -29.03 -8.80
N ASN A 227 9.86 -28.18 -7.98
CA ASN A 227 9.92 -26.74 -8.23
C ASN A 227 10.92 -26.40 -9.35
N GLY A 228 10.97 -25.14 -9.79
CA GLY A 228 11.88 -24.67 -10.83
C GLY A 228 13.38 -24.78 -10.47
N PHE A 229 13.70 -25.07 -9.21
CA PHE A 229 15.08 -25.27 -8.71
C PHE A 229 15.45 -26.75 -8.57
N GLY A 230 14.53 -27.66 -8.91
CA GLY A 230 14.75 -29.11 -8.83
C GLY A 230 14.38 -29.75 -7.47
N ASP A 231 13.89 -28.99 -6.48
CA ASP A 231 13.45 -29.55 -5.20
C ASP A 231 12.11 -30.25 -5.36
N VAL A 232 12.02 -31.45 -4.80
CA VAL A 232 10.79 -32.25 -4.81
C VAL A 232 10.01 -32.00 -3.53
N ALA A 233 8.82 -31.41 -3.66
CA ALA A 233 7.90 -31.22 -2.54
C ALA A 233 6.75 -32.24 -2.63
N THR A 234 6.43 -32.89 -1.50
CA THR A 234 5.25 -33.75 -1.38
C THR A 234 4.00 -32.90 -1.17
N ILE A 235 3.01 -33.07 -2.03
CA ILE A 235 1.70 -32.45 -1.89
C ILE A 235 0.80 -33.45 -1.18
N PRO A 236 0.30 -33.12 0.04
CA PRO A 236 -0.53 -34.05 0.79
C PRO A 236 -1.85 -34.32 0.11
N GLY A 237 -2.33 -35.57 0.31
CA GLY A 237 -3.65 -35.97 -0.12
C GLY A 237 -4.74 -35.44 0.83
N HIS A 238 -5.99 -35.50 0.36
CA HIS A 238 -7.15 -35.24 1.19
C HIS A 238 -8.39 -36.00 0.71
N ASP A 239 -9.30 -36.29 1.65
CA ASP A 239 -10.65 -36.75 1.41
C ASP A 239 -11.64 -35.78 2.02
N GLN A 240 -12.57 -35.27 1.25
CA GLN A 240 -13.63 -34.44 1.79
C GLN A 240 -14.99 -34.83 1.23
N SER A 241 -16.01 -34.71 2.07
CA SER A 241 -17.39 -34.95 1.66
C SER A 241 -18.33 -34.12 2.53
N PHE A 242 -19.44 -33.70 1.97
CA PHE A 242 -20.50 -33.03 2.70
C PHE A 242 -21.88 -33.52 2.26
N LEU A 243 -22.84 -33.40 3.19
CA LEU A 243 -24.24 -33.60 2.95
C LEU A 243 -25.03 -32.42 3.55
N PHE A 244 -25.90 -31.79 2.74
CA PHE A 244 -26.64 -30.57 3.12
C PHE A 244 -25.74 -29.54 3.80
N TRP A 245 -24.78 -29.02 3.01
CA TRP A 245 -23.82 -28.00 3.51
C TRP A 245 -24.55 -26.81 4.18
N PRO A 246 -24.13 -26.38 5.39
CA PRO A 246 -22.97 -26.82 6.18
C PRO A 246 -23.30 -27.89 7.25
N PHE A 247 -24.43 -28.58 7.18
CA PHE A 247 -24.89 -29.41 8.30
C PHE A 247 -24.04 -30.66 8.55
N TRP A 248 -23.56 -31.32 7.48
CA TRP A 248 -22.68 -32.49 7.62
C TRP A 248 -21.42 -32.32 6.79
N LEU A 249 -20.28 -32.28 7.48
CA LEU A 249 -18.97 -32.14 6.85
C LEU A 249 -18.02 -33.23 7.37
N LYS A 250 -17.32 -33.86 6.46
CA LYS A 250 -16.27 -34.83 6.74
C LYS A 250 -15.06 -34.52 5.88
N GLN A 251 -13.90 -34.28 6.51
CA GLN A 251 -12.66 -34.00 5.81
C GLN A 251 -11.52 -34.76 6.51
N ASN A 252 -10.66 -35.40 5.73
CA ASN A 252 -9.34 -35.85 6.15
C ASN A 252 -8.35 -35.07 5.29
N SER A 253 -7.43 -34.31 5.89
CA SER A 253 -6.39 -33.53 5.22
C SER A 253 -5.01 -33.94 5.70
N GLY A 254 -3.96 -33.51 5.00
CA GLY A 254 -2.60 -33.83 5.37
C GLY A 254 -2.25 -35.32 5.22
N ILE A 255 -2.94 -36.10 4.38
CA ILE A 255 -2.63 -37.50 4.13
C ILE A 255 -1.22 -37.57 3.53
N GLY A 256 -0.35 -38.38 4.15
CA GLY A 256 1.05 -38.51 3.74
C GLY A 256 2.01 -37.52 4.42
N THR A 257 1.51 -36.72 5.39
CA THR A 257 2.34 -35.90 6.27
C THR A 257 2.41 -36.45 7.68
N ASP A 258 3.28 -35.89 8.51
CA ASP A 258 3.41 -36.31 9.93
C ASP A 258 2.23 -35.84 10.81
N ASP A 259 1.39 -34.90 10.30
CA ASP A 259 0.23 -34.36 11.02
C ASP A 259 -1.06 -34.48 10.20
N PRO A 260 -1.59 -35.69 9.96
CA PRO A 260 -2.84 -35.88 9.25
C PRO A 260 -4.01 -35.44 10.13
N GLU A 261 -4.90 -34.63 9.57
CA GLU A 261 -6.04 -34.04 10.26
C GLU A 261 -7.36 -34.71 9.88
N LYS A 262 -8.22 -34.92 10.87
CA LYS A 262 -9.56 -35.48 10.72
C LYS A 262 -10.61 -34.53 11.24
N PHE A 263 -11.24 -33.84 10.32
CA PHE A 263 -12.32 -32.90 10.61
C PHE A 263 -13.68 -33.54 10.41
N ARG A 264 -14.58 -33.36 11.38
CA ARG A 264 -15.97 -33.84 11.36
C ARG A 264 -16.85 -32.74 11.94
N ALA A 265 -17.87 -32.34 11.23
CA ALA A 265 -18.79 -31.29 11.70
C ALA A 265 -20.25 -31.62 11.42
N SER A 266 -21.10 -31.24 12.36
CA SER A 266 -22.54 -31.15 12.21
C SER A 266 -22.97 -29.77 12.70
N ILE A 267 -22.84 -28.77 11.81
CA ILE A 267 -23.10 -27.37 12.15
C ILE A 267 -24.61 -27.13 12.25
N PRO A 268 -25.10 -26.42 13.28
CA PRO A 268 -24.34 -25.75 14.35
C PRO A 268 -24.07 -26.58 15.60
N LEU A 269 -24.40 -27.90 15.62
CA LEU A 269 -24.40 -28.70 16.84
C LEU A 269 -23.01 -28.99 17.38
N PHE A 270 -22.12 -29.51 16.55
CA PHE A 270 -20.76 -29.82 16.94
C PHE A 270 -19.76 -29.75 15.81
N VAL A 271 -18.49 -29.52 16.15
CA VAL A 271 -17.33 -29.67 15.30
C VAL A 271 -16.24 -30.43 16.07
N LYS A 272 -15.63 -31.40 15.43
CA LYS A 272 -14.46 -32.12 15.95
C LYS A 272 -13.36 -32.09 14.91
N ASP A 273 -12.19 -31.66 15.34
CA ASP A 273 -10.96 -31.68 14.57
C ASP A 273 -9.87 -32.39 15.36
N ARG A 274 -9.21 -33.35 14.76
CA ARG A 274 -8.25 -34.24 15.41
C ARG A 274 -7.02 -34.44 14.53
N SER A 275 -5.86 -34.13 15.09
CA SER A 275 -4.56 -34.46 14.50
C SER A 275 -3.58 -34.93 15.59
N PRO A 276 -2.42 -35.50 15.23
CA PRO A 276 -1.37 -35.84 16.19
C PRO A 276 -0.93 -34.63 17.04
N LEU A 277 -0.93 -33.42 16.48
CA LEU A 277 -0.47 -32.20 17.16
C LEU A 277 -1.61 -31.40 17.79
N ARG A 278 -2.89 -31.59 17.35
CA ARG A 278 -4.00 -30.74 17.81
C ARG A 278 -5.30 -31.50 17.91
N ASP A 279 -6.01 -31.27 19.01
CA ASP A 279 -7.40 -31.70 19.19
C ASP A 279 -8.29 -30.49 19.46
N GLN A 280 -9.35 -30.36 18.67
CA GLN A 280 -10.37 -29.35 18.87
C GLN A 280 -11.75 -29.98 18.95
N THR A 281 -12.56 -29.57 19.89
CA THR A 281 -13.98 -29.91 20.01
C THR A 281 -14.79 -28.66 20.20
N SER A 282 -15.81 -28.45 19.37
CA SER A 282 -16.77 -27.36 19.55
C SER A 282 -18.17 -27.91 19.71
N VAL A 283 -18.92 -27.32 20.63
CA VAL A 283 -20.35 -27.61 20.86
C VAL A 283 -21.13 -26.34 20.65
N LEU A 284 -22.27 -26.42 19.96
CA LEU A 284 -23.02 -25.26 19.49
C LEU A 284 -22.10 -24.28 18.75
N TRP A 285 -21.36 -24.82 17.78
CA TRP A 285 -20.37 -24.05 17.02
C TRP A 285 -20.94 -22.73 16.50
N PRO A 286 -20.21 -21.60 16.65
CA PRO A 286 -18.84 -21.48 17.18
C PRO A 286 -18.75 -21.16 18.68
N PHE A 287 -19.83 -21.26 19.46
CA PHE A 287 -19.92 -20.66 20.79
C PHE A 287 -19.02 -21.30 21.83
N PHE A 288 -18.93 -22.61 21.91
CA PHE A 288 -18.15 -23.31 22.94
C PHE A 288 -17.11 -24.21 22.29
N THR A 289 -15.83 -23.91 22.51
CA THR A 289 -14.71 -24.64 21.88
C THR A 289 -13.66 -24.98 22.93
N TRP A 290 -13.13 -26.19 22.86
CA TRP A 290 -11.99 -26.70 23.63
C TRP A 290 -10.92 -27.10 22.62
N VAL A 291 -9.69 -26.60 22.81
CA VAL A 291 -8.51 -26.91 22.01
C VAL A 291 -7.41 -27.43 22.91
N ASP A 292 -6.83 -28.55 22.52
CA ASP A 292 -5.61 -29.13 23.07
C ASP A 292 -4.53 -29.09 21.97
N GLU A 293 -3.63 -28.13 22.04
CA GLU A 293 -2.57 -27.88 21.09
C GLU A 293 -1.25 -28.45 21.61
N ARG A 294 -0.93 -29.67 21.21
CA ARG A 294 0.30 -30.39 21.64
C ARG A 294 1.54 -29.85 20.94
N GLY A 295 1.41 -29.44 19.69
CA GLY A 295 2.54 -28.90 18.91
C GLY A 295 3.08 -27.60 19.49
N LEU A 296 2.21 -26.67 19.88
CA LEU A 296 2.54 -25.41 20.49
C LEU A 296 2.40 -25.42 22.03
N LYS A 297 2.04 -26.55 22.63
CA LYS A 297 1.97 -26.78 24.07
C LYS A 297 1.05 -25.81 24.83
N TYR A 298 -0.22 -25.72 24.42
CA TYR A 298 -1.22 -24.96 25.16
C TYR A 298 -2.61 -25.59 25.10
N HIS A 299 -3.45 -25.28 26.09
CA HIS A 299 -4.86 -25.60 26.13
C HIS A 299 -5.68 -24.33 26.02
N GLU A 300 -6.75 -24.36 25.25
CA GLU A 300 -7.64 -23.20 25.07
C GLU A 300 -9.09 -23.58 25.29
N TRP A 301 -9.82 -22.69 25.94
CA TRP A 301 -11.25 -22.77 26.11
C TRP A 301 -11.89 -21.47 25.65
N GLU A 302 -12.91 -21.57 24.83
CA GLU A 302 -13.69 -20.47 24.31
C GLU A 302 -15.15 -20.69 24.71
N GLY A 303 -15.79 -19.67 25.26
CA GLY A 303 -17.22 -19.80 25.56
C GLY A 303 -17.82 -18.69 26.42
N PRO A 304 -18.80 -17.95 25.89
CA PRO A 304 -19.28 -17.95 24.49
C PRO A 304 -18.33 -17.17 23.56
N TRP A 305 -17.99 -17.76 22.41
CA TRP A 305 -17.21 -17.06 21.37
C TRP A 305 -18.05 -15.96 20.72
N PRO A 306 -17.49 -14.77 20.40
CA PRO A 306 -16.09 -14.33 20.53
C PRO A 306 -15.78 -13.64 21.86
N PHE A 307 -16.66 -13.69 22.84
CA PHE A 307 -16.61 -12.85 24.03
C PHE A 307 -15.59 -13.35 25.06
N VAL A 308 -15.57 -14.65 25.32
CA VAL A 308 -14.71 -15.22 26.37
C VAL A 308 -13.78 -16.26 25.78
N ILE A 309 -12.45 -16.07 26.01
CA ILE A 309 -11.40 -17.00 25.59
C ILE A 309 -10.33 -17.07 26.68
N PHE A 310 -9.99 -18.29 27.08
CA PHE A 310 -8.88 -18.56 27.97
C PHE A 310 -7.93 -19.59 27.35
N ALA A 311 -6.67 -19.22 27.14
CA ALA A 311 -5.61 -20.14 26.72
C ALA A 311 -4.48 -20.13 27.74
N ARG A 312 -3.89 -21.31 27.99
CA ARG A 312 -2.78 -21.47 28.93
C ARG A 312 -1.77 -22.47 28.39
N GLY A 313 -0.53 -22.09 28.34
CA GLY A 313 0.60 -22.93 27.91
C GLY A 313 1.80 -22.12 27.44
N GLU A 314 2.88 -22.82 27.09
CA GLU A 314 4.13 -22.20 26.61
C GLU A 314 3.93 -21.46 25.28
N GLY A 315 3.18 -22.05 24.34
CA GLY A 315 2.97 -21.48 23.02
C GLY A 315 1.94 -20.35 22.96
N LYS A 316 0.99 -20.30 23.93
CA LYS A 316 -0.04 -19.27 23.96
C LYS A 316 -0.64 -19.10 25.34
N THR A 317 -0.70 -17.87 25.80
CA THR A 317 -1.48 -17.49 26.99
C THR A 317 -2.46 -16.39 26.58
N THR A 318 -3.75 -16.64 26.77
CA THR A 318 -4.80 -15.67 26.46
C THR A 318 -5.79 -15.57 27.61
N SER A 319 -6.19 -14.36 27.97
CA SER A 319 -7.32 -14.06 28.83
C SER A 319 -8.14 -12.98 28.15
N ARG A 320 -9.36 -13.31 27.75
CA ARG A 320 -10.27 -12.39 27.05
C ARG A 320 -11.65 -12.43 27.66
N VAL A 321 -12.18 -11.25 27.98
CA VAL A 321 -13.60 -10.99 28.22
C VAL A 321 -13.94 -9.76 27.39
N TRP A 322 -14.26 -10.00 26.12
CA TRP A 322 -14.55 -8.92 25.16
C TRP A 322 -15.95 -8.34 25.41
N PRO A 323 -16.16 -7.02 25.33
CA PRO A 323 -15.23 -5.95 24.93
C PRO A 323 -14.40 -5.38 26.09
N VAL A 324 -14.51 -5.89 27.30
CA VAL A 324 -13.91 -5.29 28.50
C VAL A 324 -12.40 -5.36 28.50
N PHE A 325 -11.85 -6.56 28.32
CA PHE A 325 -10.40 -6.74 28.17
C PHE A 325 -10.05 -7.95 27.32
N SER A 326 -8.87 -7.91 26.75
CA SER A 326 -8.22 -9.04 26.09
C SER A 326 -6.72 -8.91 26.24
N GLN A 327 -6.08 -9.93 26.79
CA GLN A 327 -4.63 -10.05 26.87
C GLN A 327 -4.22 -11.36 26.21
N SER A 328 -3.29 -11.30 25.28
CA SER A 328 -2.80 -12.48 24.57
C SER A 328 -1.29 -12.39 24.40
N ARG A 329 -0.61 -13.47 24.69
CA ARG A 329 0.85 -13.62 24.60
C ARG A 329 1.17 -14.90 23.84
N ASN A 330 2.06 -14.82 22.89
CA ASN A 330 2.73 -15.95 22.27
C ASN A 330 4.20 -15.59 22.01
N PRO A 331 5.07 -16.50 21.54
CA PRO A 331 6.48 -16.21 21.34
C PRO A 331 6.79 -15.03 20.39
N ILE A 332 5.91 -14.77 19.43
CA ILE A 332 6.11 -13.76 18.37
C ILE A 332 5.31 -12.49 18.67
N GLN A 333 4.17 -12.58 19.38
CA GLN A 333 3.25 -11.47 19.52
C GLN A 333 2.69 -11.34 20.93
N GLU A 334 2.60 -10.10 21.41
CA GLU A 334 1.80 -9.69 22.56
C GLU A 334 0.68 -8.76 22.08
N SER A 335 -0.52 -8.93 22.62
CA SER A 335 -1.66 -8.07 22.29
C SER A 335 -2.53 -7.84 23.52
N ASP A 336 -2.73 -6.58 23.85
CA ASP A 336 -3.61 -6.13 24.93
C ASP A 336 -4.69 -5.21 24.39
N SER A 337 -5.91 -5.34 24.85
CA SER A 337 -6.96 -4.37 24.61
C SER A 337 -7.83 -4.21 25.86
N TYR A 338 -8.25 -2.97 26.10
CA TYR A 338 -9.12 -2.62 27.23
C TYR A 338 -10.27 -1.77 26.72
N ILE A 339 -11.48 -2.16 27.10
CA ILE A 339 -12.75 -1.53 26.69
C ILE A 339 -12.73 -1.26 25.18
N TRP A 340 -12.59 -2.36 24.43
CA TRP A 340 -12.51 -2.25 22.96
C TRP A 340 -13.66 -1.39 22.41
N PRO A 341 -13.38 -0.40 21.55
CA PRO A 341 -12.14 -0.09 20.86
C PRO A 341 -11.31 1.06 21.47
N LEU A 342 -11.47 1.34 22.79
CA LEU A 342 -10.82 2.51 23.40
C LEU A 342 -9.29 2.39 23.41
N TYR A 343 -8.76 1.26 23.83
CA TYR A 343 -7.31 1.06 23.91
C TYR A 343 -6.90 -0.29 23.33
N ARG A 344 -5.85 -0.28 22.53
CA ARG A 344 -5.24 -1.49 21.98
C ARG A 344 -3.72 -1.32 21.87
N TYR A 345 -3.00 -2.28 22.40
CA TYR A 345 -1.56 -2.41 22.30
C TYR A 345 -1.21 -3.72 21.60
N LYS A 346 -0.19 -3.68 20.73
CA LYS A 346 0.40 -4.85 20.09
C LYS A 346 1.90 -4.71 20.06
N HIS A 347 2.60 -5.79 20.33
CA HIS A 347 4.03 -5.93 20.17
C HIS A 347 4.31 -7.17 19.33
N TYR A 348 5.01 -7.00 18.22
CA TYR A 348 5.46 -8.07 17.34
C TYR A 348 6.97 -8.19 17.43
N ARG A 349 7.46 -9.42 17.64
CA ARG A 349 8.89 -9.78 17.66
C ARG A 349 9.20 -10.55 16.39
N VAL A 350 9.70 -9.87 15.37
CA VAL A 350 10.09 -10.47 14.08
C VAL A 350 11.51 -9.99 13.78
N ASN A 351 12.49 -10.81 14.10
CA ASN A 351 13.88 -10.49 13.89
C ASN A 351 14.15 -10.11 12.41
N PRO A 352 14.85 -9.00 12.09
CA PRO A 352 15.52 -8.06 13.01
C PRO A 352 14.66 -6.90 13.53
N LEU A 353 13.35 -6.89 13.31
CA LEU A 353 12.46 -5.78 13.65
C LEU A 353 11.52 -6.12 14.79
N ASP A 354 11.57 -5.33 15.87
CA ASP A 354 10.56 -5.30 16.91
C ASP A 354 9.58 -4.15 16.66
N GLN A 355 8.29 -4.46 16.49
CA GLN A 355 7.26 -3.46 16.25
C GLN A 355 6.30 -3.33 17.43
N TYR A 356 6.17 -2.12 17.94
CA TYR A 356 5.23 -1.73 19.00
C TYR A 356 4.16 -0.84 18.40
N ARG A 357 2.89 -1.21 18.57
CA ARG A 357 1.75 -0.43 18.06
C ARG A 357 0.74 -0.16 19.17
N THR A 358 0.48 1.10 19.45
CA THR A 358 -0.60 1.56 20.33
C THR A 358 -1.66 2.29 19.51
N THR A 359 -2.92 1.93 19.70
CA THR A 359 -4.06 2.64 19.10
C THR A 359 -5.09 2.98 20.17
N VAL A 360 -5.65 4.18 20.11
CA VAL A 360 -6.70 4.65 21.00
C VAL A 360 -7.88 5.13 20.18
N LEU A 361 -9.11 4.79 20.63
CA LEU A 361 -10.37 5.14 19.94
C LEU A 361 -10.32 4.78 18.44
N PHE A 362 -10.16 3.47 18.12
CA PHE A 362 -9.86 2.95 16.78
C PHE A 362 -8.50 3.45 16.26
N TYR A 363 -8.46 4.55 15.53
CA TYR A 363 -7.27 5.15 14.94
C TYR A 363 -7.23 6.68 15.17
N ILE A 364 -8.02 7.21 16.13
CA ILE A 364 -7.91 8.63 16.48
C ILE A 364 -6.50 8.94 16.95
N TYR A 365 -5.92 8.08 17.79
CA TYR A 365 -4.51 8.13 18.14
C TYR A 365 -3.80 6.85 17.72
N VAL A 366 -2.66 6.99 17.09
CA VAL A 366 -1.80 5.88 16.65
C VAL A 366 -0.35 6.20 17.03
N ASN A 367 0.33 5.26 17.65
CA ASN A 367 1.77 5.29 17.85
C ASN A 367 2.34 3.94 17.39
N VAL A 368 3.23 3.98 16.42
CA VAL A 368 3.95 2.81 15.88
C VAL A 368 5.43 3.07 16.06
N LEU A 369 6.09 2.24 16.83
CA LEU A 369 7.54 2.26 17.05
C LEU A 369 8.12 0.96 16.52
N GLU A 370 9.07 1.05 15.61
CA GLU A 370 9.84 -0.06 15.06
C GLU A 370 11.29 0.08 15.46
N LYS A 371 11.84 -0.97 16.06
CA LYS A 371 13.25 -1.02 16.48
C LYS A 371 13.97 -2.10 15.70
N ASN A 372 15.07 -1.76 15.09
CA ASN A 372 15.98 -2.74 14.52
C ASN A 372 16.91 -3.24 15.63
N THR A 373 16.80 -4.54 15.96
CA THR A 373 17.55 -5.16 17.06
C THR A 373 19.03 -5.38 16.72
N GLU A 374 19.40 -5.39 15.44
CA GLU A 374 20.79 -5.57 14.99
C GLU A 374 21.54 -4.24 14.93
N THR A 375 20.92 -3.19 14.39
CA THR A 375 21.56 -1.87 14.24
C THR A 375 21.33 -0.95 15.43
N GLY A 376 20.34 -1.23 16.28
CA GLY A 376 19.91 -0.35 17.38
C GLY A 376 19.16 0.90 16.94
N THR A 377 18.91 1.09 15.65
CA THR A 377 18.16 2.22 15.12
C THR A 377 16.66 2.00 15.32
N HIS A 378 15.88 3.07 15.28
CA HIS A 378 14.43 2.98 15.41
C HIS A 378 13.72 3.95 14.46
N SER A 379 12.51 3.59 14.07
CA SER A 379 11.55 4.44 13.38
C SER A 379 10.31 4.59 14.26
N GLN A 380 9.75 5.79 14.33
CA GLN A 380 8.55 6.04 15.10
C GLN A 380 7.57 6.93 14.34
N ARG A 381 6.31 6.53 14.35
CA ARG A 381 5.22 7.32 13.81
C ARG A 381 4.14 7.51 14.87
N VAL A 382 3.86 8.78 15.18
CA VAL A 382 2.79 9.20 16.08
C VAL A 382 1.79 10.02 15.31
N GLY A 383 0.51 9.73 15.45
CA GLY A 383 -0.55 10.50 14.80
C GLY A 383 -1.79 10.61 15.68
N MET A 384 -2.46 11.74 15.59
CA MET A 384 -3.74 12.02 16.22
C MET A 384 -4.68 12.68 15.23
N LEU A 385 -5.68 11.95 14.80
CA LEU A 385 -6.66 12.38 13.81
C LEU A 385 -7.61 13.46 14.38
N PRO A 386 -7.89 14.56 13.67
CA PRO A 386 -7.25 15.04 12.43
C PRO A 386 -6.08 15.99 12.69
N PHE A 387 -5.56 16.04 13.91
CA PHE A 387 -4.73 17.13 14.41
C PHE A 387 -3.30 17.12 13.88
N PHE A 388 -2.60 15.97 13.96
CA PHE A 388 -1.21 15.91 13.52
C PHE A 388 -0.71 14.52 13.19
N THR A 389 0.39 14.46 12.43
CA THR A 389 1.30 13.31 12.32
C THR A 389 2.73 13.76 12.58
N TRP A 390 3.47 12.94 13.32
CA TRP A 390 4.90 13.06 13.49
C TRP A 390 5.57 11.74 13.11
N ASN A 391 6.59 11.82 12.28
CA ASN A 391 7.34 10.68 11.80
C ASN A 391 8.83 10.88 12.08
N HIS A 392 9.48 9.87 12.59
CA HIS A 392 10.91 9.75 12.75
C HIS A 392 11.34 8.46 12.02
N ASP A 393 12.24 8.55 11.06
CA ASP A 393 12.70 7.39 10.29
C ASP A 393 13.99 6.77 10.88
N PHE A 394 14.42 5.63 10.32
CA PHE A 394 15.64 4.93 10.75
C PHE A 394 16.93 5.74 10.54
N ASN A 395 16.91 6.76 9.71
CA ASN A 395 18.03 7.67 9.45
C ASN A 395 18.05 8.85 10.43
N GLY A 396 17.03 8.97 11.26
CA GLY A 396 16.87 10.07 12.21
C GLY A 396 16.16 11.29 11.63
N ASN A 397 15.65 11.22 10.40
CA ASN A 397 14.87 12.30 9.81
C ASN A 397 13.53 12.44 10.51
N GLU A 398 13.12 13.67 10.77
CA GLU A 398 11.85 13.98 11.42
C GLU A 398 10.95 14.81 10.50
N ARG A 399 9.65 14.48 10.51
CA ARG A 399 8.61 15.26 9.85
C ARG A 399 7.41 15.41 10.76
N LEU A 400 7.02 16.64 11.04
CA LEU A 400 5.78 16.99 11.70
C LEU A 400 4.84 17.66 10.70
N GLN A 401 3.59 17.24 10.69
CA GLN A 401 2.49 17.89 9.98
C GLN A 401 1.34 18.12 10.95
N VAL A 402 0.91 19.36 11.08
CA VAL A 402 -0.28 19.75 11.86
C VAL A 402 -1.44 19.97 10.90
N PHE A 403 -2.55 19.39 11.25
CA PHE A 403 -3.73 19.10 10.49
C PHE A 403 -3.44 18.03 9.41
N ALA A 404 -3.78 16.80 9.78
CA ALA A 404 -3.49 15.60 9.03
C ALA A 404 -4.73 14.67 9.02
N PRO A 405 -5.78 15.01 8.24
CA PRO A 405 -7.07 14.33 8.33
C PRO A 405 -7.05 12.88 7.82
N PHE A 406 -6.13 12.52 6.92
CA PHE A 406 -6.05 11.17 6.36
C PHE A 406 -4.68 10.50 6.57
N GLU A 407 -3.62 11.26 6.76
CA GLU A 407 -2.24 10.75 6.87
C GLU A 407 -2.04 9.84 8.10
N VAL A 408 -2.85 10.01 9.13
CA VAL A 408 -2.83 9.14 10.31
C VAL A 408 -3.26 7.72 9.95
N ILE A 409 -4.28 7.58 9.08
CA ILE A 409 -4.84 6.29 8.65
C ILE A 409 -4.12 5.76 7.42
N LEU A 410 -3.79 6.64 6.47
CA LEU A 410 -3.20 6.33 5.17
C LEU A 410 -1.82 7.01 5.00
N PRO A 411 -0.84 6.70 5.84
CA PRO A 411 0.44 7.43 5.92
C PRO A 411 1.32 7.30 4.68
N THR A 412 1.13 6.24 3.90
CA THR A 412 1.93 5.92 2.71
C THR A 412 1.18 6.17 1.39
N ASN A 413 -0.01 6.74 1.46
CA ASN A 413 -0.77 7.03 0.25
C ASN A 413 -0.18 8.22 -0.49
N ARG A 414 0.58 7.94 -1.57
CA ARG A 414 1.29 8.95 -2.36
C ARG A 414 0.33 9.98 -2.98
N GLY A 415 -0.85 9.54 -3.44
CA GLY A 415 -1.86 10.44 -4.03
C GLY A 415 -2.39 11.46 -3.02
N ILE A 416 -2.64 11.07 -1.76
CA ILE A 416 -3.03 12.01 -0.70
C ILE A 416 -1.88 12.97 -0.38
N LEU A 417 -0.67 12.45 -0.19
CA LEU A 417 0.51 13.26 0.15
C LEU A 417 0.83 14.29 -0.94
N ARG A 418 0.59 13.98 -2.20
CA ARG A 418 0.87 14.83 -3.34
C ARG A 418 -0.25 15.83 -3.63
N ASN A 419 -1.51 15.37 -3.61
CA ASN A 419 -2.66 16.17 -4.06
C ASN A 419 -3.40 16.91 -2.94
N TRP A 420 -3.32 16.45 -1.69
CA TRP A 420 -4.14 16.99 -0.61
C TRP A 420 -3.34 17.55 0.57
N SER A 421 -2.29 16.85 1.00
CA SER A 421 -1.50 17.26 2.16
C SER A 421 -0.95 18.70 2.05
N PRO A 422 -0.50 19.20 0.89
CA PRO A 422 -0.05 20.59 0.76
C PRO A 422 -1.14 21.63 1.04
N LEU A 423 -2.41 21.27 0.79
CA LEU A 423 -3.53 22.22 0.95
C LEU A 423 -3.98 22.39 2.39
N TRP A 424 -4.08 21.26 3.14
CA TRP A 424 -4.61 21.33 4.50
C TRP A 424 -3.54 21.37 5.58
N SER A 425 -2.27 21.13 5.26
CA SER A 425 -1.19 21.22 6.23
C SER A 425 -1.04 22.68 6.73
N LEU A 426 -1.46 22.91 7.98
CA LEU A 426 -1.36 24.24 8.59
C LEU A 426 0.05 24.55 9.03
N TRP A 427 0.76 23.58 9.58
CA TRP A 427 2.16 23.69 9.97
C TRP A 427 2.90 22.43 9.57
N ARG A 428 4.03 22.60 8.93
CA ARG A 428 4.95 21.54 8.53
C ARG A 428 6.34 21.87 9.01
N ALA A 429 6.96 20.95 9.73
CA ALA A 429 8.35 21.05 10.16
C ALA A 429 9.09 19.77 9.76
N GLU A 430 10.29 19.94 9.24
CA GLU A 430 11.16 18.87 8.79
C GLU A 430 12.57 19.08 9.33
N ARG A 431 13.23 17.98 9.71
CA ARG A 431 14.58 17.99 10.22
C ARG A 431 15.37 16.80 9.69
N ASN A 432 16.56 17.08 9.19
CA ASN A 432 17.53 16.07 8.77
C ASN A 432 18.81 16.25 9.62
N PRO A 433 19.01 15.43 10.67
CA PRO A 433 20.15 15.56 11.55
C PRO A 433 21.50 15.27 10.86
N GLN A 434 21.49 14.40 9.84
CA GLN A 434 22.70 14.03 9.12
C GLN A 434 23.22 15.18 8.26
N ALA A 435 22.33 15.89 7.59
CA ALA A 435 22.64 17.08 6.82
C ALA A 435 22.72 18.37 7.67
N GLY A 436 22.31 18.31 8.95
CA GLY A 436 22.16 19.49 9.81
C GLY A 436 21.14 20.49 9.28
N ALA A 437 20.15 20.02 8.51
CA ALA A 437 19.15 20.85 7.87
C ALA A 437 17.81 20.78 8.61
N ASP A 438 17.14 21.91 8.73
CA ASP A 438 15.78 22.01 9.25
C ASP A 438 14.96 23.04 8.45
N SER A 439 13.66 22.76 8.30
CA SER A 439 12.71 23.67 7.69
C SER A 439 11.36 23.69 8.40
N GLU A 440 10.72 24.82 8.38
CA GLU A 440 9.39 25.03 8.93
C GLU A 440 8.56 25.87 7.96
N SER A 441 7.28 25.51 7.80
CA SER A 441 6.31 26.26 7.01
C SER A 441 4.98 26.33 7.76
N LEU A 442 4.40 27.50 7.85
CA LEU A 442 3.11 27.78 8.48
C LEU A 442 2.18 28.44 7.46
N LEU A 443 0.91 27.94 7.38
CA LEU A 443 -0.17 28.53 6.59
C LEU A 443 0.27 28.92 5.16
N TRP A 444 0.59 27.91 4.33
CA TRP A 444 0.96 28.09 2.92
C TRP A 444 2.11 29.09 2.69
N ASN A 445 3.16 29.01 3.54
CA ASN A 445 4.32 29.91 3.53
C ASN A 445 4.02 31.35 3.99
N LEU A 446 2.96 31.61 4.78
CA LEU A 446 2.82 32.86 5.53
C LEU A 446 4.07 33.12 6.38
N TYR A 447 4.60 32.08 6.99
CA TYR A 447 5.92 32.01 7.60
C TYR A 447 6.64 30.79 7.04
N ARG A 448 7.90 30.99 6.64
CA ARG A 448 8.80 29.91 6.25
C ARG A 448 10.21 30.16 6.80
N ARG A 449 10.81 29.14 7.38
CA ARG A 449 12.19 29.12 7.81
C ARG A 449 12.89 27.91 7.23
N GLU A 450 14.09 28.11 6.77
CA GLU A 450 15.03 27.08 6.34
C GLU A 450 16.37 27.35 6.99
N ALA A 451 17.00 26.34 7.53
CA ALA A 451 18.34 26.44 8.07
C ALA A 451 19.15 25.19 7.72
N SER A 452 20.39 25.41 7.37
CA SER A 452 21.43 24.40 7.19
C SER A 452 22.76 24.98 7.69
N PRO A 453 23.84 24.20 7.77
CA PRO A 453 25.12 24.70 8.31
C PRO A 453 25.64 25.99 7.65
N HIS A 454 25.40 26.15 6.36
CA HIS A 454 25.92 27.27 5.56
C HIS A 454 24.83 28.23 5.05
N HIS A 455 23.55 27.89 5.23
CA HIS A 455 22.44 28.65 4.70
C HIS A 455 21.34 28.84 5.76
N LYS A 456 20.81 30.07 5.87
CA LYS A 456 19.62 30.37 6.68
C LYS A 456 18.74 31.35 5.94
N LYS A 457 17.46 30.97 5.75
CA LYS A 457 16.45 31.83 5.12
C LYS A 457 15.22 31.90 6.03
N ILE A 458 14.72 33.10 6.25
CA ILE A 458 13.49 33.36 6.99
C ILE A 458 12.62 34.26 6.11
N SER A 459 11.39 33.84 5.89
CA SER A 459 10.39 34.53 5.09
C SER A 459 9.14 34.77 5.94
N LEU A 460 8.63 35.97 6.01
CA LEU A 460 7.46 36.38 6.78
C LEU A 460 6.44 37.08 5.88
N LEU A 461 5.14 36.94 6.25
CA LEU A 461 4.00 37.54 5.53
C LEU A 461 4.04 37.23 4.03
N PHE A 462 4.09 35.93 3.69
CA PHE A 462 4.19 35.43 2.31
C PHE A 462 5.41 35.98 1.55
N GLY A 463 6.51 36.25 2.25
CA GLY A 463 7.75 36.75 1.65
C GLY A 463 7.86 38.28 1.49
N LEU A 464 6.90 39.03 2.01
CA LEU A 464 7.04 40.50 2.04
C LEU A 464 8.27 40.97 2.84
N PHE A 465 8.64 40.21 3.87
CA PHE A 465 9.91 40.37 4.55
C PHE A 465 10.71 39.07 4.42
N GLN A 466 11.96 39.16 3.93
CA GLN A 466 12.87 38.04 3.80
C GLN A 466 14.25 38.39 4.36
N TYR A 467 14.81 37.48 5.12
CA TYR A 467 16.19 37.55 5.60
C TYR A 467 16.90 36.28 5.15
N GLN A 468 18.00 36.42 4.47
CA GLN A 468 18.85 35.32 3.98
C GLN A 468 20.30 35.55 4.44
N ARG A 469 20.93 34.45 4.89
CA ARG A 469 22.35 34.41 5.24
C ARG A 469 23.00 33.24 4.56
N ASP A 470 24.03 33.47 3.74
CA ASP A 470 24.80 32.48 3.04
C ASP A 470 26.29 32.72 3.32
N GLU A 471 26.96 31.81 4.02
CA GLU A 471 28.42 31.87 4.30
C GLU A 471 28.97 33.23 4.68
N GLY A 472 28.23 33.98 5.50
CA GLY A 472 28.64 35.31 5.92
C GLY A 472 28.01 36.46 5.10
N ASN A 473 27.44 36.18 3.95
CA ASN A 473 26.68 37.17 3.19
C ASN A 473 25.27 37.31 3.78
N HIS A 474 24.87 38.53 4.08
CA HIS A 474 23.53 38.79 4.58
C HIS A 474 22.74 39.58 3.55
N ARG A 475 21.53 39.11 3.26
CA ARG A 475 20.59 39.83 2.38
C ARG A 475 19.25 40.01 3.07
N THR A 476 18.76 41.25 3.09
CA THR A 476 17.42 41.55 3.58
C THR A 476 16.59 42.13 2.45
N ARG A 477 15.39 41.58 2.24
CA ARG A 477 14.43 42.06 1.26
C ARG A 477 13.15 42.51 1.95
N LEU A 478 12.60 43.61 1.48
CA LEU A 478 11.29 44.11 1.87
C LEU A 478 10.46 44.35 0.61
N PHE A 479 9.22 43.88 0.59
CA PHE A 479 8.35 43.93 -0.60
C PHE A 479 9.07 43.38 -1.86
N TYR A 480 9.80 42.27 -1.68
CA TYR A 480 10.59 41.58 -2.72
C TYR A 480 11.79 42.38 -3.28
N VAL A 481 12.02 43.59 -2.80
CA VAL A 481 13.16 44.45 -3.18
C VAL A 481 14.28 44.29 -2.14
N THR A 482 15.51 44.12 -2.59
CA THR A 482 16.68 44.04 -1.70
C THR A 482 16.97 45.42 -1.13
N ILE A 483 16.85 45.57 0.19
CA ILE A 483 17.12 46.85 0.91
C ILE A 483 18.50 46.89 1.57
N SER A 484 19.06 45.70 1.86
CA SER A 484 20.40 45.60 2.46
C SER A 484 21.08 44.34 1.96
N GLN A 485 22.34 44.47 1.57
CA GLN A 485 23.23 43.35 1.26
C GLN A 485 24.60 43.67 1.84
N THR A 486 25.09 42.82 2.73
CA THR A 486 26.40 42.95 3.33
C THR A 486 27.24 41.78 2.89
N HIS A 487 28.41 42.05 2.34
CA HIS A 487 29.41 41.08 2.01
C HIS A 487 30.48 41.11 3.09
N THR A 488 30.68 40.00 3.79
CA THR A 488 31.78 39.89 4.76
C THR A 488 32.93 39.23 4.04
N ASP A 489 33.86 40.06 3.54
CA ASP A 489 35.13 39.55 3.01
C ASP A 489 35.83 38.74 4.12
N GLY A 490 36.03 37.47 3.90
CA GLY A 490 36.76 36.62 4.84
C GLY A 490 38.20 37.17 5.00
N LYS A 491 38.50 37.57 6.22
CA LYS A 491 39.90 37.77 6.65
C LYS A 491 40.51 36.43 7.01
#